data_332102572688990eebbdf192a63ec9f4
#
_entry.id   332102572688990eebbdf192a63ec9f4
#
_cell.length_a   1.000
_cell.length_b   1.000
_cell.length_c   1.000
_cell.angle_alpha   90.00
_cell.angle_beta   90.00
_cell.angle_gamma   90.00
#
_symmetry.space_group_name_H-M   'P 1'
#
loop_
_entity.id
_entity.type
_entity.pdbx_description
1 polymer ?
#
loop_
_entity_poly.entity_id
_entity_poly.type
_entity_poly.pdbx_seq_one_letter_code
_entity_poly.pdbx_strand_id
1 'polypeptide(L)'
;MKQRIVIITGAGSGIGKATAISLAERKYKMILTGRDPHKLREVANIVDEIANEKISLIVTGDIANATVTEACIKAGQVAWGSLPSAFIACAGRGLPGTLTTSDAMQWDDLINTNIKGLLHQLRAITNAMIEQLSENYDYIQNPLDIVVIGSSIGRNVSPFNPVYGSTKFAAHGITEALRRDIGPKGIRVSLIEPGIVSTSFQQTGGYNMEWFSGYEKEIGPVLIARDVAEVIGFLLSLPGNVNLDNISIRPTRQAYP
;
A
#
# COMPACT_ATOMS: atom_id res chain seq x y z
N MET A 1 -21.64 -9.27 -8.84
CA MET A 1 -20.77 -8.99 -7.68
C MET A 1 -21.07 -7.59 -7.16
N LYS A 2 -21.15 -7.41 -5.84
CA LYS A 2 -21.32 -6.08 -5.23
C LYS A 2 -20.07 -5.24 -5.56
N GLN A 3 -20.26 -3.97 -5.91
CA GLN A 3 -19.14 -3.07 -6.23
C GLN A 3 -18.23 -2.93 -5.00
N ARG A 4 -16.94 -3.21 -5.16
CA ARG A 4 -15.96 -3.20 -4.06
C ARG A 4 -15.59 -1.78 -3.64
N ILE A 5 -15.40 -1.58 -2.34
CA ILE A 5 -14.91 -0.33 -1.75
C ILE A 5 -13.49 -0.58 -1.28
N VAL A 6 -12.54 0.24 -1.75
CA VAL A 6 -11.11 0.11 -1.48
C VAL A 6 -10.58 1.36 -0.80
N ILE A 7 -9.88 1.22 0.31
CA ILE A 7 -9.07 2.31 0.88
C ILE A 7 -7.64 2.18 0.36
N ILE A 8 -7.08 3.28 -0.15
CA ILE A 8 -5.68 3.33 -0.62
C ILE A 8 -4.94 4.41 0.16
N THR A 9 -3.95 4.02 0.95
CA THR A 9 -3.09 4.97 1.67
C THR A 9 -1.89 5.36 0.81
N GLY A 10 -1.36 6.58 0.98
CA GLY A 10 -0.33 7.09 0.08
C GLY A 10 -0.81 7.30 -1.37
N ALA A 11 -2.12 7.52 -1.56
CA ALA A 11 -2.75 7.56 -2.88
C ALA A 11 -2.35 8.75 -3.75
N GLY A 12 -1.72 9.79 -3.18
CA GLY A 12 -1.35 11.00 -3.92
C GLY A 12 -0.14 10.84 -4.87
N SER A 13 0.62 9.74 -4.80
CA SER A 13 1.81 9.55 -5.62
C SER A 13 2.19 8.07 -5.78
N GLY A 14 3.20 7.80 -6.61
CA GLY A 14 3.85 6.50 -6.75
C GLY A 14 2.89 5.33 -6.93
N ILE A 15 3.13 4.25 -6.19
CA ILE A 15 2.36 3.01 -6.28
C ILE A 15 0.88 3.24 -5.91
N GLY A 16 0.60 4.04 -4.86
CA GLY A 16 -0.78 4.33 -4.44
C GLY A 16 -1.59 5.05 -5.52
N LYS A 17 -1.01 6.07 -6.18
CA LYS A 17 -1.63 6.76 -7.33
C LYS A 17 -1.87 5.79 -8.49
N ALA A 18 -0.86 5.01 -8.87
CA ALA A 18 -0.98 4.05 -9.96
C ALA A 18 -2.04 2.97 -9.67
N THR A 19 -2.12 2.51 -8.41
CA THR A 19 -3.15 1.57 -7.96
C THR A 19 -4.55 2.16 -8.10
N ALA A 20 -4.74 3.41 -7.68
CA ALA A 20 -6.04 4.09 -7.82
C ALA A 20 -6.46 4.17 -9.30
N ILE A 21 -5.53 4.52 -10.19
CA ILE A 21 -5.78 4.60 -11.64
C ILE A 21 -6.13 3.22 -12.21
N SER A 22 -5.36 2.17 -11.92
CA SER A 22 -5.63 0.80 -12.40
C SER A 22 -6.97 0.25 -11.91
N LEU A 23 -7.37 0.57 -10.66
CA LEU A 23 -8.64 0.14 -10.11
C LEU A 23 -9.84 0.95 -10.62
N ALA A 24 -9.63 2.17 -11.12
CA ALA A 24 -10.69 2.97 -11.74
C ALA A 24 -11.25 2.32 -13.01
N GLU A 25 -10.39 1.67 -13.82
CA GLU A 25 -10.81 0.91 -15.00
C GLU A 25 -11.80 -0.23 -14.66
N ARG A 26 -11.74 -0.71 -13.41
CA ARG A 26 -12.64 -1.76 -12.87
C ARG A 26 -13.82 -1.19 -12.08
N LYS A 27 -13.96 0.14 -12.05
CA LYS A 27 -15.01 0.89 -11.34
C LYS A 27 -15.10 0.57 -9.85
N TYR A 28 -13.97 0.31 -9.19
CA TYR A 28 -13.94 0.18 -7.74
C TYR A 28 -14.21 1.54 -7.10
N LYS A 29 -15.07 1.59 -6.08
CA LYS A 29 -15.22 2.77 -5.24
C LYS A 29 -13.97 2.92 -4.36
N MET A 30 -13.42 4.12 -4.26
CA MET A 30 -12.12 4.32 -3.60
C MET A 30 -12.14 5.46 -2.60
N ILE A 31 -11.56 5.22 -1.44
CA ILE A 31 -11.18 6.25 -0.47
C ILE A 31 -9.68 6.48 -0.61
N LEU A 32 -9.29 7.65 -1.10
CA LEU A 32 -7.91 8.04 -1.32
C LEU A 32 -7.42 8.85 -0.11
N THR A 33 -6.36 8.37 0.55
CA THR A 33 -5.79 9.08 1.70
C THR A 33 -4.30 9.34 1.57
N GLY A 34 -3.87 10.46 2.14
CA GLY A 34 -2.50 10.96 2.15
C GLY A 34 -2.43 12.34 2.76
N ARG A 35 -1.23 12.92 2.87
CA ARG A 35 -1.00 14.20 3.55
C ARG A 35 -1.27 15.43 2.68
N ASP A 36 -1.15 15.30 1.37
CA ASP A 36 -1.28 16.40 0.41
C ASP A 36 -2.67 16.39 -0.26
N PRO A 37 -3.57 17.31 0.10
CA PRO A 37 -4.93 17.36 -0.45
C PRO A 37 -4.95 17.72 -1.94
N HIS A 38 -3.94 18.44 -2.45
CA HIS A 38 -3.88 18.81 -3.86
C HIS A 38 -3.59 17.58 -4.72
N LYS A 39 -2.58 16.80 -4.36
CA LYS A 39 -2.24 15.55 -5.05
C LYS A 39 -3.38 14.54 -5.00
N LEU A 40 -4.07 14.42 -3.86
CA LEU A 40 -5.23 13.54 -3.75
C LEU A 40 -6.36 13.97 -4.67
N ARG A 41 -6.60 15.29 -4.80
CA ARG A 41 -7.63 15.83 -5.69
C ARG A 41 -7.31 15.58 -7.16
N GLU A 42 -6.05 15.76 -7.56
CA GLU A 42 -5.61 15.40 -8.91
C GLU A 42 -5.88 13.92 -9.23
N VAL A 43 -5.54 13.02 -8.31
CA VAL A 43 -5.79 11.59 -8.49
C VAL A 43 -7.28 11.29 -8.52
N ALA A 44 -8.06 11.88 -7.63
CA ALA A 44 -9.52 11.72 -7.59
C ALA A 44 -10.18 12.12 -8.92
N ASN A 45 -9.77 13.25 -9.49
CA ASN A 45 -10.27 13.70 -10.77
C ASN A 45 -9.93 12.70 -11.90
N ILE A 46 -8.70 12.20 -11.93
CA ILE A 46 -8.28 11.22 -12.94
C ILE A 46 -9.10 9.92 -12.84
N VAL A 47 -9.29 9.40 -11.63
CA VAL A 47 -10.01 8.13 -11.45
C VAL A 47 -11.50 8.27 -11.73
N ASP A 48 -12.11 9.40 -11.38
CA ASP A 48 -13.50 9.68 -11.67
C ASP A 48 -13.74 9.87 -13.19
N GLU A 49 -12.79 10.51 -13.90
CA GLU A 49 -12.81 10.64 -15.36
C GLU A 49 -12.70 9.29 -16.05
N ILE A 50 -11.74 8.43 -15.65
CA ILE A 50 -11.59 7.07 -16.21
C ILE A 50 -12.86 6.24 -16.03
N ALA A 51 -13.46 6.31 -14.85
CA ALA A 51 -14.68 5.56 -14.55
C ALA A 51 -15.94 6.15 -15.21
N ASN A 52 -15.88 7.40 -15.69
CA ASN A 52 -17.00 8.22 -16.11
C ASN A 52 -18.11 8.26 -15.03
N GLU A 53 -17.71 8.28 -13.77
CA GLU A 53 -18.58 8.25 -12.59
C GLU A 53 -17.81 8.72 -11.36
N LYS A 54 -18.50 9.34 -10.39
CA LYS A 54 -17.92 9.71 -9.08
C LYS A 54 -17.69 8.45 -8.22
N ILE A 55 -16.49 7.88 -8.30
CA ILE A 55 -16.09 6.68 -7.57
C ILE A 55 -15.07 6.96 -6.46
N SER A 56 -14.62 8.20 -6.30
CA SER A 56 -13.58 8.56 -5.36
C SER A 56 -14.05 9.46 -4.23
N LEU A 57 -13.51 9.23 -3.04
CA LEU A 57 -13.55 10.12 -1.87
C LEU A 57 -12.13 10.45 -1.44
N ILE A 58 -11.95 11.62 -0.83
CA ILE A 58 -10.66 12.06 -0.30
C ILE A 58 -10.77 12.22 1.21
N VAL A 59 -9.83 11.61 1.94
CA VAL A 59 -9.61 11.83 3.37
C VAL A 59 -8.16 12.24 3.57
N THR A 60 -7.92 13.52 3.84
CA THR A 60 -6.57 14.02 4.07
C THR A 60 -6.13 13.74 5.49
N GLY A 61 -4.92 13.21 5.66
CA GLY A 61 -4.35 12.96 6.98
C GLY A 61 -3.01 12.24 6.94
N ASP A 62 -2.34 12.24 8.08
CA ASP A 62 -1.14 11.45 8.31
C ASP A 62 -1.51 10.09 8.90
N ILE A 63 -1.09 9.02 8.25
CA ILE A 63 -1.38 7.64 8.68
C ILE A 63 -0.73 7.25 10.02
N ALA A 64 0.24 8.02 10.49
CA ALA A 64 0.77 7.87 11.84
C ALA A 64 -0.28 8.23 12.91
N ASN A 65 -1.33 8.98 12.54
CA ASN A 65 -2.48 9.23 13.39
C ASN A 65 -3.51 8.10 13.25
N ALA A 66 -3.81 7.44 14.35
CA ALA A 66 -4.73 6.30 14.40
C ALA A 66 -6.14 6.61 13.83
N THR A 67 -6.63 7.85 13.98
CA THR A 67 -7.98 8.25 13.59
C THR A 67 -8.18 8.38 12.07
N VAL A 68 -7.10 8.49 11.29
CA VAL A 68 -7.20 8.71 9.83
C VAL A 68 -7.82 7.52 9.12
N THR A 69 -7.43 6.30 9.47
CA THR A 69 -8.02 5.10 8.85
C THR A 69 -9.49 4.92 9.27
N GLU A 70 -9.84 5.22 10.51
CA GLU A 70 -11.22 5.22 10.99
C GLU A 70 -12.08 6.24 10.22
N ALA A 71 -11.54 7.43 9.97
CA ALA A 71 -12.20 8.45 9.14
C ALA A 71 -12.43 7.97 7.69
N CYS A 72 -11.46 7.25 7.11
CA CYS A 72 -11.63 6.63 5.79
C CYS A 72 -12.75 5.58 5.78
N ILE A 73 -12.79 4.70 6.78
CA ILE A 73 -13.82 3.67 6.92
C ILE A 73 -15.20 4.32 7.04
N LYS A 74 -15.33 5.31 7.91
CA LYS A 74 -16.58 6.06 8.11
C LYS A 74 -17.02 6.80 6.85
N ALA A 75 -16.10 7.44 6.13
CA ALA A 75 -16.41 8.13 4.87
C ALA A 75 -17.00 7.18 3.83
N GLY A 76 -16.43 5.99 3.65
CA GLY A 76 -16.97 4.97 2.75
C GLY A 76 -18.35 4.47 3.18
N GLN A 77 -18.53 4.21 4.47
CA GLN A 77 -19.80 3.76 5.03
C GLN A 77 -20.92 4.80 4.84
N VAL A 78 -20.62 6.07 5.09
CA VAL A 78 -21.58 7.16 4.91
C VAL A 78 -21.96 7.36 3.45
N ALA A 79 -20.97 7.37 2.56
CA ALA A 79 -21.21 7.67 1.16
C ALA A 79 -21.84 6.52 0.37
N TRP A 80 -21.54 5.27 0.72
CA TRP A 80 -21.94 4.10 -0.07
C TRP A 80 -22.70 3.02 0.71
N GLY A 81 -23.02 3.28 1.99
CA GLY A 81 -23.81 2.37 2.82
C GLY A 81 -23.15 1.03 3.11
N SER A 82 -21.84 0.91 2.93
CA SER A 82 -21.11 -0.34 3.13
C SER A 82 -19.70 -0.06 3.63
N LEU A 83 -19.17 -0.99 4.45
CA LEU A 83 -17.78 -0.96 4.89
C LEU A 83 -16.83 -1.32 3.74
N PRO A 84 -15.57 -0.86 3.77
CA PRO A 84 -14.55 -1.23 2.79
C PRO A 84 -14.29 -2.74 2.78
N SER A 85 -14.17 -3.30 1.56
CA SER A 85 -13.86 -4.71 1.34
C SER A 85 -12.41 -4.94 0.92
N ALA A 86 -11.64 -3.86 0.65
CA ALA A 86 -10.22 -3.96 0.40
C ALA A 86 -9.46 -2.77 1.01
N PHE A 87 -8.23 -3.04 1.42
CA PHE A 87 -7.34 -2.04 2.00
C PHE A 87 -5.93 -2.20 1.42
N ILE A 88 -5.38 -1.11 0.89
CA ILE A 88 -4.05 -1.10 0.29
C ILE A 88 -3.15 -0.16 1.09
N ALA A 89 -2.25 -0.72 1.88
CA ALA A 89 -1.28 0.00 2.69
C ALA A 89 -0.05 0.39 1.85
N CYS A 90 -0.16 1.47 1.07
CA CYS A 90 0.93 2.00 0.23
C CYS A 90 1.71 3.12 0.90
N ALA A 91 1.17 3.76 1.95
CA ALA A 91 1.84 4.87 2.59
C ALA A 91 3.14 4.43 3.28
N GLY A 92 4.20 5.17 3.03
CA GLY A 92 5.51 4.93 3.61
C GLY A 92 6.53 5.91 3.09
N ARG A 93 7.68 5.97 3.74
CA ARG A 93 8.81 6.81 3.32
C ARG A 93 10.12 6.03 3.36
N GLY A 94 11.09 6.48 2.57
CA GLY A 94 12.47 6.00 2.59
C GLY A 94 13.36 6.86 3.46
N LEU A 95 14.55 6.33 3.75
CA LEU A 95 15.66 7.07 4.35
C LEU A 95 16.97 6.42 3.87
N PRO A 96 17.81 7.15 3.12
CA PRO A 96 19.11 6.67 2.70
C PRO A 96 20.15 6.80 3.81
N GLY A 97 21.32 6.25 3.56
CA GLY A 97 22.47 6.30 4.46
C GLY A 97 22.66 5.04 5.27
N THR A 98 23.92 4.75 5.61
CA THR A 98 24.30 3.66 6.50
C THR A 98 23.85 3.96 7.95
N LEU A 99 24.05 3.05 8.87
CA LEU A 99 23.73 3.32 10.28
C LEU A 99 24.48 4.53 10.84
N THR A 100 25.66 4.81 10.32
CA THR A 100 26.52 5.92 10.77
C THR A 100 26.33 7.21 9.98
N THR A 101 25.67 7.18 8.83
CA THR A 101 25.53 8.35 7.95
C THR A 101 24.08 8.76 7.67
N SER A 102 23.09 7.91 8.02
CA SER A 102 21.68 8.30 7.90
C SER A 102 21.34 9.41 8.91
N ASP A 103 20.46 10.29 8.52
CA ASP A 103 20.02 11.41 9.36
C ASP A 103 19.17 10.91 10.55
N ALA A 104 19.77 10.90 11.73
CA ALA A 104 19.12 10.43 12.95
C ALA A 104 17.89 11.27 13.35
N MET A 105 17.81 12.53 12.94
CA MET A 105 16.63 13.39 13.20
C MET A 105 15.39 12.91 12.46
N GLN A 106 15.54 12.08 11.44
CA GLN A 106 14.43 11.51 10.67
C GLN A 106 14.02 10.09 11.10
N TRP A 107 14.72 9.47 12.06
CA TRP A 107 14.43 8.08 12.46
C TRP A 107 13.05 7.93 13.10
N ASP A 108 12.70 8.83 14.01
CA ASP A 108 11.38 8.78 14.67
C ASP A 108 10.23 8.94 13.67
N ASP A 109 10.34 9.87 12.72
CA ASP A 109 9.32 10.07 11.71
C ASP A 109 9.22 8.85 10.76
N LEU A 110 10.36 8.24 10.40
CA LEU A 110 10.39 7.02 9.62
C LEU A 110 9.69 5.86 10.34
N ILE A 111 10.03 5.64 11.62
CA ILE A 111 9.45 4.58 12.46
C ILE A 111 7.96 4.84 12.69
N ASN A 112 7.59 6.08 13.01
CA ASN A 112 6.21 6.48 13.21
C ASN A 112 5.37 6.25 11.94
N THR A 113 5.90 6.59 10.76
CA THR A 113 5.19 6.38 9.49
C THR A 113 5.14 4.90 9.11
N ASN A 114 6.29 4.22 9.02
CA ASN A 114 6.39 2.90 8.40
C ASN A 114 5.99 1.74 9.33
N ILE A 115 6.09 1.91 10.65
CA ILE A 115 5.76 0.86 11.63
C ILE A 115 4.49 1.23 12.37
N LYS A 116 4.51 2.30 13.17
CA LYS A 116 3.38 2.67 14.01
C LYS A 116 2.13 3.02 13.19
N GLY A 117 2.32 3.78 12.11
CA GLY A 117 1.25 4.08 11.17
C GLY A 117 0.67 2.83 10.52
N LEU A 118 1.52 1.88 10.09
CA LEU A 118 1.05 0.60 9.56
C LEU A 118 0.23 -0.20 10.60
N LEU A 119 0.70 -0.29 11.85
CA LEU A 119 -0.03 -0.96 12.93
C LEU A 119 -1.41 -0.34 13.16
N HIS A 120 -1.51 1.00 13.20
CA HIS A 120 -2.79 1.69 13.35
C HIS A 120 -3.74 1.40 12.20
N GLN A 121 -3.25 1.46 10.96
CA GLN A 121 -4.02 1.15 9.76
C GLN A 121 -4.57 -0.26 9.79
N LEU A 122 -3.69 -1.25 10.01
CA LEU A 122 -4.05 -2.65 10.01
C LEU A 122 -5.05 -2.97 11.12
N ARG A 123 -4.87 -2.43 12.32
CA ARG A 123 -5.81 -2.61 13.43
C ARG A 123 -7.21 -2.07 13.08
N ALA A 124 -7.29 -0.84 12.58
CA ALA A 124 -8.58 -0.21 12.27
C ALA A 124 -9.33 -0.95 11.17
N ILE A 125 -8.65 -1.28 10.05
CA ILE A 125 -9.31 -1.96 8.94
C ILE A 125 -9.68 -3.41 9.28
N THR A 126 -8.83 -4.12 10.02
CA THR A 126 -9.12 -5.49 10.47
C THR A 126 -10.38 -5.54 11.33
N ASN A 127 -10.51 -4.62 12.29
CA ASN A 127 -11.72 -4.55 13.12
C ASN A 127 -12.97 -4.31 12.25
N ALA A 128 -12.93 -3.35 11.33
CA ALA A 128 -14.05 -3.06 10.43
C ALA A 128 -14.36 -4.23 9.47
N MET A 129 -13.36 -5.02 9.08
CA MET A 129 -13.59 -6.22 8.27
C MET A 129 -14.19 -7.35 9.10
N ILE A 130 -13.74 -7.56 10.34
CA ILE A 130 -14.32 -8.55 11.24
C ILE A 130 -15.79 -8.25 11.56
N GLU A 131 -16.15 -6.96 11.72
CA GLU A 131 -17.54 -6.54 11.92
C GLU A 131 -18.46 -6.89 10.75
N GLN A 132 -17.93 -7.13 9.54
CA GLN A 132 -18.70 -7.55 8.37
C GLN A 132 -19.00 -9.05 8.37
N LEU A 133 -18.25 -9.83 9.15
CA LEU A 133 -18.38 -11.29 9.17
C LEU A 133 -19.61 -11.69 9.98
N SER A 134 -20.55 -12.36 9.33
CA SER A 134 -21.66 -13.08 9.97
C SER A 134 -21.40 -14.58 9.92
N GLU A 135 -22.17 -15.38 10.63
CA GLU A 135 -22.06 -16.86 10.61
C GLU A 135 -22.13 -17.45 9.19
N ASN A 136 -22.86 -16.78 8.28
CA ASN A 136 -23.04 -17.21 6.89
C ASN A 136 -22.32 -16.28 5.90
N TYR A 137 -21.25 -15.61 6.31
CA TYR A 137 -20.51 -14.75 5.40
C TYR A 137 -19.83 -15.56 4.30
N ASP A 138 -20.24 -15.33 3.06
CA ASP A 138 -19.64 -15.98 1.90
C ASP A 138 -18.37 -15.22 1.46
N TYR A 139 -17.23 -15.57 2.06
CA TYR A 139 -15.94 -14.97 1.75
C TYR A 139 -15.43 -15.32 0.33
N ILE A 140 -15.99 -16.36 -0.30
CA ILE A 140 -15.62 -16.75 -1.66
C ILE A 140 -16.20 -15.75 -2.65
N GLN A 141 -17.47 -15.39 -2.51
CA GLN A 141 -18.16 -14.45 -3.39
C GLN A 141 -17.94 -12.98 -2.97
N ASN A 142 -17.63 -12.73 -1.70
CA ASN A 142 -17.42 -11.39 -1.13
C ASN A 142 -16.06 -11.29 -0.44
N PRO A 143 -14.93 -11.40 -1.17
CA PRO A 143 -13.61 -11.41 -0.55
C PRO A 143 -13.29 -10.10 0.18
N LEU A 144 -12.65 -10.23 1.34
CA LEU A 144 -12.07 -9.13 2.10
C LEU A 144 -10.54 -9.20 1.96
N ASP A 145 -9.90 -8.10 1.57
CA ASP A 145 -8.48 -8.06 1.23
C ASP A 145 -7.72 -6.98 1.99
N ILE A 146 -6.59 -7.35 2.55
CA ILE A 146 -5.57 -6.42 3.05
C ILE A 146 -4.28 -6.67 2.27
N VAL A 147 -3.80 -5.64 1.55
CA VAL A 147 -2.55 -5.67 0.80
C VAL A 147 -1.57 -4.69 1.40
N VAL A 148 -0.41 -5.17 1.82
CA VAL A 148 0.67 -4.34 2.39
C VAL A 148 1.80 -4.23 1.38
N ILE A 149 2.28 -3.01 1.15
CA ILE A 149 3.46 -2.77 0.31
C ILE A 149 4.71 -2.83 1.17
N GLY A 150 5.37 -3.97 1.11
CA GLY A 150 6.69 -4.23 1.69
C GLY A 150 7.83 -3.65 0.86
N SER A 151 8.87 -4.42 0.70
CA SER A 151 10.02 -4.14 -0.17
C SER A 151 10.92 -5.38 -0.26
N SER A 152 11.67 -5.56 -1.33
CA SER A 152 12.75 -6.56 -1.40
C SER A 152 13.78 -6.39 -0.26
N ILE A 153 13.99 -5.16 0.22
CA ILE A 153 14.83 -4.86 1.39
C ILE A 153 14.26 -5.42 2.71
N GLY A 154 12.97 -5.73 2.78
CA GLY A 154 12.38 -6.41 3.93
C GLY A 154 12.78 -7.90 4.08
N ARG A 155 13.51 -8.46 3.10
CA ARG A 155 14.12 -9.82 3.13
C ARG A 155 15.63 -9.80 3.08
N ASN A 156 16.20 -8.75 2.52
CA ASN A 156 17.64 -8.69 2.25
C ASN A 156 18.24 -7.50 3.01
N VAL A 157 19.23 -7.78 3.83
CA VAL A 157 19.93 -6.73 4.58
C VAL A 157 20.69 -5.82 3.62
N SER A 158 20.44 -4.52 3.68
CA SER A 158 21.16 -3.51 2.92
C SER A 158 21.99 -2.62 3.84
N PRO A 159 23.29 -2.49 3.62
CA PRO A 159 24.11 -1.56 4.39
C PRO A 159 23.85 -0.09 4.04
N PHE A 160 23.19 0.18 2.89
CA PHE A 160 22.99 1.54 2.37
C PHE A 160 21.76 2.25 2.92
N ASN A 161 20.83 1.52 3.54
CA ASN A 161 19.61 2.06 4.15
C ASN A 161 19.07 1.15 5.28
N PRO A 162 19.88 0.80 6.30
CA PRO A 162 19.51 -0.18 7.29
C PRO A 162 18.31 0.26 8.16
N VAL A 163 18.17 1.55 8.44
CA VAL A 163 17.04 2.06 9.23
C VAL A 163 15.72 1.90 8.47
N TYR A 164 15.70 2.26 7.19
CA TYR A 164 14.55 1.95 6.32
C TYR A 164 14.32 0.44 6.19
N GLY A 165 15.38 -0.32 5.96
CA GLY A 165 15.32 -1.78 5.85
C GLY A 165 14.67 -2.42 7.07
N SER A 166 15.07 -2.01 8.29
CA SER A 166 14.49 -2.55 9.52
C SER A 166 13.00 -2.30 9.62
N THR A 167 12.49 -1.14 9.14
CA THR A 167 11.04 -0.89 9.09
C THR A 167 10.32 -1.81 8.11
N LYS A 168 10.99 -2.21 7.03
CA LYS A 168 10.40 -3.14 6.05
C LYS A 168 10.44 -4.59 6.54
N PHE A 169 11.49 -5.01 7.26
CA PHE A 169 11.47 -6.28 8.00
C PHE A 169 10.32 -6.34 9.01
N ALA A 170 10.12 -5.27 9.78
CA ALA A 170 8.98 -5.18 10.69
C ALA A 170 7.64 -5.28 9.95
N ALA A 171 7.46 -4.57 8.83
CA ALA A 171 6.24 -4.64 8.04
C ALA A 171 5.95 -6.05 7.52
N HIS A 172 6.98 -6.81 7.10
CA HIS A 172 6.83 -8.21 6.67
C HIS A 172 6.36 -9.08 7.82
N GLY A 173 7.01 -8.99 8.99
CA GLY A 173 6.62 -9.76 10.19
C GLY A 173 5.20 -9.44 10.67
N ILE A 174 4.83 -8.15 10.69
CA ILE A 174 3.49 -7.69 11.04
C ILE A 174 2.44 -8.27 10.07
N THR A 175 2.71 -8.23 8.76
CA THR A 175 1.79 -8.73 7.74
C THR A 175 1.58 -10.24 7.85
N GLU A 176 2.64 -11.00 8.05
CA GLU A 176 2.55 -12.46 8.22
C GLU A 176 1.82 -12.84 9.53
N ALA A 177 2.09 -12.12 10.63
CA ALA A 177 1.37 -12.34 11.89
C ALA A 177 -0.14 -12.07 11.71
N LEU A 178 -0.49 -10.98 11.03
CA LEU A 178 -1.88 -10.65 10.74
C LEU A 178 -2.55 -11.71 9.86
N ARG A 179 -1.86 -12.18 8.81
CA ARG A 179 -2.37 -13.24 7.92
C ARG A 179 -2.74 -14.49 8.69
N ARG A 180 -1.90 -14.90 9.65
CA ARG A 180 -2.16 -16.10 10.49
C ARG A 180 -3.33 -15.92 11.45
N ASP A 181 -3.54 -14.69 11.94
CA ASP A 181 -4.63 -14.40 12.88
C ASP A 181 -6.00 -14.36 12.18
N ILE A 182 -6.09 -13.65 11.04
CA ILE A 182 -7.39 -13.39 10.41
C ILE A 182 -7.67 -14.20 9.14
N GLY A 183 -6.66 -14.86 8.56
CA GLY A 183 -6.87 -15.78 7.43
C GLY A 183 -7.87 -16.88 7.71
N PRO A 184 -7.85 -17.53 8.88
CA PRO A 184 -8.86 -18.53 9.27
C PRO A 184 -10.30 -17.98 9.33
N LYS A 185 -10.46 -16.65 9.42
CA LYS A 185 -11.76 -15.97 9.39
C LYS A 185 -12.24 -15.64 7.96
N GLY A 186 -11.45 -15.98 6.92
CA GLY A 186 -11.78 -15.70 5.53
C GLY A 186 -11.33 -14.31 5.02
N ILE A 187 -10.47 -13.61 5.77
CA ILE A 187 -9.89 -12.33 5.32
C ILE A 187 -8.50 -12.59 4.73
N ARG A 188 -8.30 -12.22 3.47
CA ARG A 188 -7.02 -12.41 2.79
C ARG A 188 -6.04 -11.30 3.18
N VAL A 189 -4.80 -11.68 3.44
CA VAL A 189 -3.72 -10.75 3.72
C VAL A 189 -2.54 -11.08 2.81
N SER A 190 -2.08 -10.09 2.06
CA SER A 190 -1.00 -10.25 1.08
C SER A 190 0.08 -9.20 1.28
N LEU A 191 1.31 -9.62 1.12
CA LEU A 191 2.49 -8.75 1.11
C LEU A 191 3.04 -8.67 -0.32
N ILE A 192 3.16 -7.46 -0.85
CA ILE A 192 3.88 -7.23 -2.11
C ILE A 192 5.24 -6.64 -1.78
N GLU A 193 6.28 -7.21 -2.36
CA GLU A 193 7.68 -6.88 -2.10
C GLU A 193 8.35 -6.34 -3.37
N PRO A 194 8.14 -5.04 -3.68
CA PRO A 194 8.79 -4.47 -4.85
C PRO A 194 10.30 -4.37 -4.67
N GLY A 195 11.02 -4.62 -5.75
CA GLY A 195 12.38 -4.16 -5.92
C GLY A 195 12.41 -2.67 -6.23
N ILE A 196 13.34 -2.23 -7.08
CA ILE A 196 13.45 -0.84 -7.46
C ILE A 196 12.28 -0.44 -8.38
N VAL A 197 11.52 0.56 -7.93
CA VAL A 197 10.40 1.17 -8.67
C VAL A 197 10.71 2.64 -8.90
N SER A 198 10.75 3.09 -10.13
CA SER A 198 10.94 4.51 -10.48
C SER A 198 9.68 5.31 -10.11
N THR A 199 9.79 6.12 -9.08
CA THR A 199 8.71 6.97 -8.56
C THR A 199 9.31 8.22 -7.91
N SER A 200 8.47 9.11 -7.40
CA SER A 200 8.92 10.23 -6.57
C SER A 200 9.47 9.81 -5.19
N PHE A 201 9.39 8.53 -4.83
CA PHE A 201 9.84 8.00 -3.53
C PHE A 201 11.32 8.26 -3.27
N GLN A 202 12.17 8.05 -4.29
CA GLN A 202 13.61 8.26 -4.19
C GLN A 202 13.92 9.74 -3.93
N GLN A 203 13.35 10.62 -4.72
CA GLN A 203 13.55 12.06 -4.59
C GLN A 203 13.03 12.60 -3.25
N THR A 204 11.81 12.22 -2.85
CA THR A 204 11.20 12.67 -1.59
C THR A 204 11.87 12.05 -0.37
N GLY A 205 12.48 10.87 -0.51
CA GLY A 205 13.26 10.20 0.52
C GLY A 205 14.69 10.71 0.65
N GLY A 206 15.14 11.62 -0.23
CA GLY A 206 16.51 12.18 -0.19
C GLY A 206 17.60 11.26 -0.74
N TYR A 207 17.24 10.30 -1.59
CA TYR A 207 18.20 9.42 -2.24
C TYR A 207 19.01 10.19 -3.31
N ASN A 208 20.25 9.75 -3.55
CA ASN A 208 21.09 10.28 -4.60
C ASN A 208 20.53 9.91 -5.99
N MET A 209 19.93 10.90 -6.66
CA MET A 209 19.28 10.69 -7.96
C MET A 209 20.27 10.45 -9.10
N GLU A 210 21.51 10.94 -8.99
CA GLU A 210 22.56 10.68 -9.98
C GLU A 210 22.99 9.21 -9.92
N TRP A 211 23.24 8.70 -8.71
CA TRP A 211 23.52 7.28 -8.50
C TRP A 211 22.37 6.41 -9.03
N PHE A 212 21.12 6.79 -8.70
CA PHE A 212 19.94 6.06 -9.14
C PHE A 212 19.85 5.97 -10.67
N SER A 213 20.04 7.12 -11.35
CA SER A 213 20.06 7.15 -12.82
C SER A 213 21.21 6.33 -13.43
N GLY A 214 22.38 6.32 -12.79
CA GLY A 214 23.51 5.47 -13.18
C GLY A 214 23.18 3.98 -13.08
N TYR A 215 22.59 3.59 -11.96
CA TYR A 215 22.18 2.20 -11.73
C TYR A 215 21.08 1.75 -12.71
N GLU A 216 20.11 2.61 -13.00
CA GLU A 216 19.06 2.34 -14.00
C GLU A 216 19.67 2.14 -15.41
N LYS A 217 20.69 2.90 -15.78
CA LYS A 217 21.42 2.70 -17.05
C LYS A 217 22.17 1.37 -17.08
N GLU A 218 22.71 0.93 -15.95
CA GLU A 218 23.46 -0.32 -15.83
C GLU A 218 22.56 -1.55 -15.95
N ILE A 219 21.46 -1.60 -15.16
CA ILE A 219 20.58 -2.78 -15.11
C ILE A 219 19.49 -2.77 -16.17
N GLY A 220 19.27 -1.65 -16.86
CA GLY A 220 18.17 -1.45 -17.80
C GLY A 220 16.88 -0.95 -17.10
N PRO A 221 15.72 -1.06 -17.76
CA PRO A 221 14.49 -0.54 -17.23
C PRO A 221 14.18 -1.11 -15.84
N VAL A 222 13.94 -0.24 -14.86
CA VAL A 222 13.40 -0.61 -13.54
C VAL A 222 11.89 -0.68 -13.59
N LEU A 223 11.26 -1.19 -12.52
CA LEU A 223 9.80 -1.17 -12.44
C LEU A 223 9.27 0.27 -12.44
N ILE A 224 8.11 0.44 -13.03
CA ILE A 224 7.29 1.65 -12.82
C ILE A 224 6.14 1.34 -11.86
N ALA A 225 5.54 2.38 -11.29
CA ALA A 225 4.46 2.22 -10.32
C ALA A 225 3.27 1.39 -10.85
N ARG A 226 3.02 1.44 -12.16
CA ARG A 226 1.97 0.67 -12.84
C ARG A 226 2.21 -0.84 -12.74
N ASP A 227 3.46 -1.30 -12.84
CA ASP A 227 3.77 -2.74 -12.76
C ASP A 227 3.31 -3.33 -11.42
N VAL A 228 3.52 -2.58 -10.32
CA VAL A 228 3.05 -2.98 -8.99
C VAL A 228 1.53 -2.88 -8.88
N ALA A 229 0.93 -1.85 -9.47
CA ALA A 229 -0.52 -1.65 -9.46
C ALA A 229 -1.27 -2.78 -10.20
N GLU A 230 -0.74 -3.28 -11.30
CA GLU A 230 -1.31 -4.43 -12.03
C GLU A 230 -1.28 -5.71 -11.18
N VAL A 231 -0.20 -5.94 -10.42
CA VAL A 231 -0.12 -7.06 -9.46
C VAL A 231 -1.19 -6.92 -8.37
N ILE A 232 -1.41 -5.72 -7.84
CA ILE A 232 -2.49 -5.45 -6.87
C ILE A 232 -3.85 -5.74 -7.50
N GLY A 233 -4.09 -5.23 -8.71
CA GLY A 233 -5.34 -5.47 -9.46
C GLY A 233 -5.59 -6.96 -9.73
N PHE A 234 -4.56 -7.72 -10.08
CA PHE A 234 -4.62 -9.18 -10.24
C PHE A 234 -4.99 -9.86 -8.92
N LEU A 235 -4.31 -9.53 -7.82
CA LEU A 235 -4.58 -10.04 -6.48
C LEU A 235 -6.07 -9.89 -6.09
N LEU A 236 -6.61 -8.69 -6.26
CA LEU A 236 -7.99 -8.39 -5.92
C LEU A 236 -9.02 -9.11 -6.82
N SER A 237 -8.60 -9.60 -8.00
CA SER A 237 -9.45 -10.33 -8.94
C SER A 237 -9.54 -11.83 -8.67
N LEU A 238 -8.69 -12.38 -7.82
CA LEU A 238 -8.67 -13.81 -7.50
C LEU A 238 -9.92 -14.24 -6.74
N PRO A 239 -10.38 -15.49 -6.91
CA PRO A 239 -11.45 -16.07 -6.10
C PRO A 239 -11.14 -15.99 -4.61
N GLY A 240 -12.16 -15.81 -3.77
CA GLY A 240 -11.98 -15.55 -2.33
C GLY A 240 -11.25 -16.65 -1.55
N ASN A 241 -11.23 -17.88 -2.08
CA ASN A 241 -10.49 -19.02 -1.49
C ASN A 241 -9.01 -19.06 -1.89
N VAL A 242 -8.53 -18.14 -2.73
CA VAL A 242 -7.13 -18.06 -3.15
C VAL A 242 -6.46 -16.85 -2.49
N ASN A 243 -5.45 -17.09 -1.69
CA ASN A 243 -4.60 -16.05 -1.10
C ASN A 243 -3.17 -16.17 -1.65
N LEU A 244 -2.60 -15.08 -2.11
CA LEU A 244 -1.17 -14.99 -2.44
C LEU A 244 -0.49 -14.29 -1.27
N ASP A 245 0.23 -15.05 -0.46
CA ASP A 245 0.78 -14.55 0.80
C ASP A 245 1.88 -13.50 0.59
N ASN A 246 2.85 -13.82 -0.27
CA ASN A 246 3.99 -12.97 -0.57
C ASN A 246 4.26 -12.93 -2.07
N ILE A 247 4.38 -11.74 -2.61
CA ILE A 247 4.68 -11.53 -4.03
C ILE A 247 5.91 -10.63 -4.15
N SER A 248 7.02 -11.21 -4.56
CA SER A 248 8.22 -10.44 -4.90
C SER A 248 8.18 -10.06 -6.38
N ILE A 249 8.29 -8.77 -6.68
CA ILE A 249 8.34 -8.24 -8.04
C ILE A 249 9.58 -7.37 -8.21
N ARG A 250 10.41 -7.66 -9.20
CA ARG A 250 11.71 -6.99 -9.42
C ARG A 250 11.94 -6.70 -10.90
N PRO A 251 12.74 -5.67 -11.22
CA PRO A 251 13.38 -5.59 -12.52
C PRO A 251 14.13 -6.88 -12.81
N THR A 252 14.01 -7.42 -14.02
CA THR A 252 14.59 -8.72 -14.38
C THR A 252 16.11 -8.79 -14.13
N ARG A 253 16.82 -7.67 -14.32
CA ARG A 253 18.28 -7.59 -14.14
C ARG A 253 18.72 -7.08 -12.77
N GLN A 254 17.80 -6.83 -11.85
CA GLN A 254 18.14 -6.45 -10.48
C GLN A 254 18.62 -7.68 -9.70
N ALA A 255 19.93 -7.78 -9.50
CA ALA A 255 20.52 -8.89 -8.76
C ALA A 255 20.36 -8.74 -7.23
N TYR A 256 20.39 -7.50 -6.71
CA TYR A 256 20.32 -7.18 -5.28
C TYR A 256 19.66 -5.80 -5.07
N PRO A 257 18.95 -5.59 -3.97
CA PRO A 257 18.36 -6.54 -3.00
C PRO A 257 17.15 -7.29 -3.52
#